data_cdfbea146a7eb9188566d07917c11138
#
_entry.id   cdfbea146a7eb9188566d07917c11138
#
_cell.length_a   1.000
_cell.length_b   1.000
_cell.length_c   1.000
_cell.angle_alpha   90.00
_cell.angle_beta   90.00
_cell.angle_gamma   90.00
#
_symmetry.space_group_name_H-M   'P 1'
#
loop_
_entity.id
_entity.type
_entity.pdbx_description
1 polymer ?
#
loop_
_entity_poly.entity_id
_entity_poly.type
_entity_poly.pdbx_seq_one_letter_code
_entity_poly.pdbx_strand_id
1 'polypeptide(L)'
;MQRHVAWLVVLSALLGASHTSAHLPALYGRSFMLFDPAEAETMLAGSGSDGETDSPDADLEPYDEQLEQAQDAAGPYGQGLVEPLYSKGYHYRSQGDYDEAIETYLRALHVTRINDGLTSKRQIPILRELMAAYRESGQPRALDQAYEYLFRLYDLGTELDDESLDVSLEYLDWQREAHNSGIDGTARNRILQAYITNQGILEALWADASAPYERLRRFTFSQLYNAYIILGAEPVKDQLEGLISGYNHGGQMSSSDWVRQRVERLEMAGADVGEDLLEQLIARSEHLPPEELAALYLELGDWCQWNSSYRNADAAYTRSIELLKTARREDLVQDWLHEPEALPDEAAIWHGGQPPPTAESYILTLRFDLSQRGDASNFEVLEETIAGRQVRMKRMLRETHFRPRWSSGIPEGVKGVVRQYRILD
;
A
#
# COMPACT_ATOMS: atom_id res chain seq x y z
N MET A 1 26.32 -10.40 -30.15
CA MET A 1 24.95 -9.97 -30.47
C MET A 1 23.97 -10.97 -29.84
N GLN A 2 23.65 -10.83 -28.58
CA GLN A 2 22.55 -11.60 -27.87
C GLN A 2 22.59 -11.24 -26.38
N ARG A 3 22.15 -10.05 -26.01
CA ARG A 3 21.99 -9.65 -24.57
C ARG A 3 20.97 -8.52 -24.31
N HIS A 4 20.07 -8.21 -25.25
CA HIS A 4 19.11 -7.09 -25.09
C HIS A 4 17.63 -7.48 -25.16
N VAL A 5 17.26 -8.76 -25.02
CA VAL A 5 15.85 -9.21 -25.13
C VAL A 5 15.21 -9.51 -23.77
N ALA A 6 15.97 -9.53 -22.65
CA ALA A 6 15.44 -9.96 -21.36
C ALA A 6 14.77 -8.87 -20.50
N TRP A 7 14.90 -7.58 -20.88
CA TRP A 7 14.36 -6.45 -20.09
C TRP A 7 12.99 -5.96 -20.54
N LEU A 8 12.55 -6.30 -21.73
CA LEU A 8 11.23 -5.90 -22.26
C LEU A 8 10.05 -6.74 -21.75
N VAL A 9 10.32 -7.92 -21.16
CA VAL A 9 9.28 -8.82 -20.67
C VAL A 9 8.85 -8.49 -19.24
N VAL A 10 9.68 -7.81 -18.45
CA VAL A 10 9.36 -7.45 -17.06
C VAL A 10 8.54 -6.15 -16.98
N LEU A 11 8.71 -5.23 -17.95
CA LEU A 11 7.91 -4.00 -17.99
C LEU A 11 6.48 -4.22 -18.49
N SER A 12 6.27 -5.22 -19.36
CA SER A 12 4.94 -5.59 -19.86
C SER A 12 4.09 -6.35 -18.83
N ALA A 13 4.68 -6.93 -17.80
CA ALA A 13 3.96 -7.59 -16.71
C ALA A 13 3.45 -6.61 -15.63
N LEU A 14 3.98 -5.40 -15.57
CA LEU A 14 3.51 -4.34 -14.68
C LEU A 14 2.43 -3.44 -15.32
N LEU A 15 2.31 -3.47 -16.66
CA LEU A 15 1.28 -2.73 -17.40
C LEU A 15 0.07 -3.61 -17.77
N GLY A 16 0.10 -4.90 -17.49
CA GLY A 16 -0.94 -5.86 -17.88
C GLY A 16 -1.92 -6.25 -16.76
N ALA A 17 -1.87 -5.61 -15.60
CA ALA A 17 -2.78 -5.88 -14.48
C ALA A 17 -3.76 -4.73 -14.23
N SER A 18 -4.15 -4.00 -15.26
CA SER A 18 -5.21 -2.99 -15.19
C SER A 18 -6.58 -3.60 -15.45
N HIS A 19 -7.01 -4.53 -14.63
CA HIS A 19 -8.43 -4.78 -14.41
C HIS A 19 -8.75 -4.39 -12.96
N THR A 20 -8.93 -3.12 -12.82
CA THR A 20 -9.88 -2.32 -12.05
C THR A 20 -10.68 -3.13 -11.02
N SER A 21 -10.01 -3.55 -9.97
CA SER A 21 -10.69 -3.67 -8.70
C SER A 21 -10.79 -2.25 -8.15
N ALA A 22 -11.85 -1.51 -8.52
CA ALA A 22 -12.10 -0.23 -7.90
C ALA A 22 -12.41 -0.49 -6.43
N HIS A 23 -11.45 -0.27 -5.57
CA HIS A 23 -11.65 -0.25 -4.13
C HIS A 23 -12.28 1.09 -3.78
N LEU A 24 -13.26 1.10 -2.90
CA LEU A 24 -13.79 2.34 -2.38
C LEU A 24 -12.83 2.92 -1.33
N PRO A 25 -12.67 4.26 -1.27
CA PRO A 25 -11.71 4.91 -0.43
C PRO A 25 -11.71 4.41 1.02
N ALA A 26 -10.54 4.10 1.55
CA ALA A 26 -10.31 3.81 2.96
C ALA A 26 -10.87 4.90 3.89
N LEU A 27 -11.14 6.06 3.34
CA LEU A 27 -11.80 7.21 3.92
C LEU A 27 -13.20 6.91 4.46
N TYR A 28 -13.91 5.98 3.83
CA TYR A 28 -15.32 5.73 4.12
C TYR A 28 -15.59 4.44 4.88
N GLY A 29 -14.58 3.71 5.21
CA GLY A 29 -14.73 2.52 6.05
C GLY A 29 -14.05 1.28 5.47
N ARG A 30 -13.42 0.58 6.33
CA ARG A 30 -12.57 -0.59 6.16
C ARG A 30 -13.29 -1.83 5.65
N SER A 31 -14.59 -1.73 5.41
CA SER A 31 -15.48 -2.86 5.14
C SER A 31 -15.88 -2.98 3.67
N PHE A 32 -15.31 -2.19 2.77
CA PHE A 32 -15.77 -2.21 1.39
C PHE A 32 -14.64 -2.65 0.45
N MET A 33 -14.92 -3.64 -0.36
CA MET A 33 -14.00 -4.13 -1.38
C MET A 33 -14.76 -4.33 -2.69
N LEU A 34 -14.16 -3.91 -3.79
CA LEU A 34 -14.63 -4.21 -5.12
C LEU A 34 -13.85 -5.41 -5.63
N PHE A 35 -14.54 -6.46 -6.06
CA PHE A 35 -13.92 -7.64 -6.65
C PHE A 35 -14.45 -7.84 -8.08
N ASP A 36 -13.58 -8.21 -9.00
CA ASP A 36 -14.00 -8.79 -10.25
C ASP A 36 -14.55 -10.19 -9.97
N PRO A 37 -15.79 -10.51 -10.40
CA PRO A 37 -16.37 -11.84 -10.21
C PRO A 37 -15.52 -12.98 -10.78
N ALA A 38 -14.78 -12.72 -11.86
CA ALA A 38 -13.88 -13.71 -12.49
C ALA A 38 -12.66 -14.06 -11.64
N GLU A 39 -12.12 -13.11 -10.85
CA GLU A 39 -11.03 -13.38 -9.93
C GLU A 39 -11.49 -14.16 -8.68
N ALA A 40 -12.72 -13.92 -8.22
CA ALA A 40 -13.28 -14.61 -7.06
C ALA A 40 -13.47 -16.12 -7.29
N GLU A 41 -13.87 -16.54 -8.51
CA GLU A 41 -13.99 -17.96 -8.86
C GLU A 41 -12.64 -18.66 -8.97
N THR A 42 -11.60 -17.97 -9.42
CA THR A 42 -10.24 -18.53 -9.54
C THR A 42 -9.59 -18.75 -8.17
N MET A 43 -9.87 -17.89 -7.20
CA MET A 43 -9.35 -18.00 -5.82
C MET A 43 -10.04 -19.12 -5.03
N LEU A 44 -11.33 -19.36 -5.26
CA LEU A 44 -12.07 -20.47 -4.62
C LEU A 44 -11.71 -21.84 -5.20
N ALA A 45 -11.27 -21.90 -6.44
CA ALA A 45 -10.84 -23.16 -7.11
C ALA A 45 -9.42 -23.60 -6.70
N GLY A 46 -8.60 -22.70 -6.13
CA GLY A 46 -7.21 -23.00 -5.75
C GLY A 46 -7.04 -23.61 -4.34
N SER A 47 -8.09 -23.70 -3.52
CA SER A 47 -8.00 -24.19 -2.13
C SER A 47 -8.34 -25.68 -1.93
N GLY A 48 -8.40 -26.45 -3.00
CA GLY A 48 -8.70 -27.87 -2.94
C GLY A 48 -7.60 -28.72 -3.57
N SER A 49 -6.45 -28.87 -2.94
CA SER A 49 -5.57 -29.99 -3.23
C SER A 49 -5.56 -30.94 -2.03
N ASP A 50 -6.29 -32.03 -2.16
CA ASP A 50 -6.13 -33.21 -1.32
C ASP A 50 -4.71 -33.73 -1.49
N GLY A 51 -3.79 -33.26 -0.64
CA GLY A 51 -2.46 -33.79 -0.47
C GLY A 51 -2.51 -34.94 0.54
N GLU A 52 -2.13 -36.10 0.08
CA GLU A 52 -1.91 -37.32 0.83
C GLU A 52 -1.03 -37.04 2.05
N THR A 53 -1.53 -37.31 3.25
CA THR A 53 -0.83 -37.14 4.53
C THR A 53 0.28 -38.14 4.65
N ASP A 54 1.46 -37.75 4.22
CA ASP A 54 2.71 -38.36 4.75
C ASP A 54 2.98 -37.78 6.15
N SER A 55 3.47 -38.61 7.07
CA SER A 55 3.57 -38.22 8.49
C SER A 55 4.49 -37.01 8.67
N PRO A 56 4.02 -35.89 9.27
CA PRO A 56 4.79 -34.65 9.38
C PRO A 56 6.10 -34.77 10.17
N ASP A 57 6.20 -35.78 11.05
CA ASP A 57 7.34 -35.94 11.96
C ASP A 57 8.61 -36.46 11.27
N ALA A 58 8.52 -37.25 10.18
CA ALA A 58 9.67 -37.78 9.48
C ALA A 58 10.54 -36.74 8.76
N ASP A 59 9.91 -35.62 8.34
CA ASP A 59 10.58 -34.53 7.64
C ASP A 59 11.33 -33.55 8.57
N LEU A 60 11.10 -33.64 9.88
CA LEU A 60 11.75 -32.78 10.89
C LEU A 60 12.99 -33.38 11.52
N GLU A 61 13.15 -34.73 11.46
CA GLU A 61 14.25 -35.47 12.09
C GLU A 61 15.64 -34.89 11.73
N PRO A 62 15.94 -34.52 10.47
CA PRO A 62 17.23 -33.92 10.12
C PRO A 62 17.51 -32.58 10.81
N TYR A 63 16.51 -31.78 11.05
CA TYR A 63 16.67 -30.50 11.74
C TYR A 63 16.88 -30.68 13.23
N ASP A 64 16.19 -31.64 13.85
CA ASP A 64 16.31 -31.96 15.26
C ASP A 64 17.69 -32.55 15.60
N GLU A 65 18.22 -33.43 14.75
CA GLU A 65 19.59 -33.93 14.89
C GLU A 65 20.64 -32.81 14.79
N GLN A 66 20.48 -31.87 13.85
CA GLN A 66 21.38 -30.73 13.73
C GLN A 66 21.29 -29.78 14.93
N LEU A 67 20.10 -29.59 15.48
CA LEU A 67 19.88 -28.76 16.68
C LEU A 67 20.52 -29.41 17.91
N GLU A 68 20.38 -30.71 18.09
CA GLU A 68 21.01 -31.45 19.19
C GLU A 68 22.55 -31.36 19.09
N GLN A 69 23.13 -31.64 17.92
CA GLN A 69 24.57 -31.53 17.69
C GLN A 69 25.10 -30.12 17.95
N ALA A 70 24.39 -29.08 17.49
CA ALA A 70 24.78 -27.68 17.71
C ALA A 70 24.67 -27.30 19.18
N GLN A 71 23.66 -27.78 19.90
CA GLN A 71 23.46 -27.56 21.31
C GLN A 71 24.52 -28.27 22.18
N ASP A 72 24.88 -29.49 21.84
CA ASP A 72 25.94 -30.24 22.51
C ASP A 72 27.31 -29.57 22.32
N ALA A 73 27.57 -29.02 21.16
CA ALA A 73 28.83 -28.38 20.82
C ALA A 73 29.04 -27.00 21.51
N ALA A 74 28.00 -26.20 21.63
CA ALA A 74 28.12 -24.78 22.04
C ALA A 74 27.06 -24.34 23.08
N GLY A 75 26.26 -25.26 23.60
CA GLY A 75 25.20 -24.99 24.57
C GLY A 75 23.94 -24.42 23.94
N PRO A 76 22.91 -24.11 24.79
CA PRO A 76 21.55 -23.78 24.34
C PRO A 76 21.43 -22.41 23.62
N TYR A 77 22.49 -21.62 23.60
CA TYR A 77 22.58 -20.31 22.93
C TYR A 77 23.74 -20.26 21.92
N GLY A 78 24.32 -21.42 21.54
CA GLY A 78 25.39 -21.46 20.55
C GLY A 78 24.96 -20.91 19.20
N GLN A 79 25.83 -20.12 18.56
CA GLN A 79 25.55 -19.50 17.27
C GLN A 79 25.19 -20.51 16.18
N GLY A 80 25.72 -21.74 16.29
CA GLY A 80 25.42 -22.88 15.37
C GLY A 80 23.94 -23.31 15.37
N LEU A 81 23.12 -22.85 16.33
CA LEU A 81 21.69 -23.16 16.37
C LEU A 81 20.86 -22.29 15.40
N VAL A 82 21.41 -21.17 14.93
CA VAL A 82 20.63 -20.19 14.14
C VAL A 82 20.15 -20.80 12.83
N GLU A 83 21.05 -21.41 12.06
CA GLU A 83 20.72 -21.97 10.75
C GLU A 83 19.73 -23.16 10.82
N PRO A 84 19.92 -24.18 11.68
CA PRO A 84 18.92 -25.22 11.83
C PRO A 84 17.55 -24.71 12.32
N LEU A 85 17.51 -23.74 13.24
CA LEU A 85 16.26 -23.13 13.68
C LEU A 85 15.58 -22.36 12.54
N TYR A 86 16.33 -21.59 11.74
CA TYR A 86 15.80 -20.89 10.59
C TYR A 86 15.18 -21.88 9.59
N SER A 87 15.90 -22.94 9.24
CA SER A 87 15.45 -23.96 8.29
C SER A 87 14.23 -24.73 8.80
N LYS A 88 14.22 -25.10 10.10
CA LYS A 88 13.06 -25.74 10.74
C LYS A 88 11.83 -24.84 10.76
N GLY A 89 12.01 -23.55 11.08
CA GLY A 89 10.92 -22.56 11.04
C GLY A 89 10.35 -22.38 9.62
N TYR A 90 11.21 -22.36 8.60
CA TYR A 90 10.79 -22.32 7.21
C TYR A 90 9.98 -23.55 6.80
N HIS A 91 10.40 -24.74 7.24
CA HIS A 91 9.67 -25.99 7.02
C HIS A 91 8.27 -25.90 7.62
N TYR A 92 8.12 -25.56 8.91
CA TYR A 92 6.83 -25.38 9.55
C TYR A 92 5.93 -24.38 8.81
N ARG A 93 6.46 -23.20 8.46
CA ARG A 93 5.69 -22.20 7.71
C ARG A 93 5.20 -22.73 6.36
N SER A 94 6.04 -23.50 5.65
CA SER A 94 5.68 -24.09 4.34
C SER A 94 4.56 -25.14 4.44
N GLN A 95 4.38 -25.76 5.61
CA GLN A 95 3.30 -26.71 5.89
C GLN A 95 2.03 -26.03 6.43
N GLY A 96 2.11 -24.72 6.75
CA GLY A 96 1.01 -23.98 7.35
C GLY A 96 0.96 -24.07 8.89
N ASP A 97 1.97 -24.68 9.52
CA ASP A 97 2.13 -24.82 10.97
C ASP A 97 2.74 -23.52 11.51
N TYR A 98 1.94 -22.44 11.46
CA TYR A 98 2.42 -21.08 11.72
C TYR A 98 2.83 -20.84 13.17
N ASP A 99 2.17 -21.47 14.14
CA ASP A 99 2.48 -21.29 15.56
C ASP A 99 3.87 -21.88 15.88
N GLU A 100 4.18 -23.06 15.38
CA GLU A 100 5.48 -23.74 15.50
C GLU A 100 6.57 -22.97 14.75
N ALA A 101 6.25 -22.44 13.57
CA ALA A 101 7.16 -21.59 12.80
C ALA A 101 7.54 -20.33 13.57
N ILE A 102 6.55 -19.64 14.15
CA ILE A 102 6.72 -18.43 14.94
C ILE A 102 7.61 -18.71 16.16
N GLU A 103 7.32 -19.76 16.93
CA GLU A 103 8.10 -20.13 18.11
C GLU A 103 9.56 -20.41 17.73
N THR A 104 9.78 -21.15 16.64
CA THR A 104 11.08 -21.51 16.13
C THR A 104 11.88 -20.27 15.67
N TYR A 105 11.25 -19.34 14.93
CA TYR A 105 11.89 -18.09 14.52
C TYR A 105 12.18 -17.16 15.70
N LEU A 106 11.31 -17.08 16.70
CA LEU A 106 11.58 -16.32 17.92
C LEU A 106 12.79 -16.86 18.66
N ARG A 107 12.96 -18.18 18.74
CA ARG A 107 14.15 -18.81 19.32
C ARG A 107 15.41 -18.48 18.50
N ALA A 108 15.36 -18.56 17.16
CA ALA A 108 16.46 -18.18 16.28
C ALA A 108 16.88 -16.72 16.47
N LEU A 109 15.91 -15.79 16.53
CA LEU A 109 16.16 -14.36 16.84
C LEU A 109 16.81 -14.18 18.21
N HIS A 110 16.35 -14.92 19.22
CA HIS A 110 16.91 -14.82 20.56
C HIS A 110 18.39 -15.26 20.59
N VAL A 111 18.71 -16.38 19.95
CA VAL A 111 20.10 -16.87 19.83
C VAL A 111 20.97 -15.86 19.06
N THR A 112 20.46 -15.29 17.97
CA THR A 112 21.17 -14.26 17.20
C THR A 112 21.45 -13.01 18.04
N ARG A 113 20.47 -12.56 18.84
CA ARG A 113 20.64 -11.40 19.73
C ARG A 113 21.69 -11.60 20.81
N ILE A 114 21.78 -12.81 21.36
CA ILE A 114 22.80 -13.15 22.37
C ILE A 114 24.19 -13.13 21.77
N ASN A 115 24.37 -13.66 20.56
CA ASN A 115 25.68 -13.78 19.94
C ASN A 115 26.14 -12.51 19.20
N ASP A 116 25.23 -11.83 18.48
CA ASP A 116 25.58 -10.73 17.58
C ASP A 116 25.10 -9.36 18.08
N GLY A 117 24.30 -9.31 19.16
CA GLY A 117 23.76 -8.09 19.74
C GLY A 117 22.37 -7.69 19.24
N LEU A 118 21.74 -6.78 20.00
CA LEU A 118 20.33 -6.36 19.75
C LEU A 118 20.15 -5.55 18.46
N THR A 119 21.19 -4.89 17.98
CA THR A 119 21.14 -4.03 16.79
C THR A 119 21.74 -4.71 15.54
N SER A 120 22.08 -5.99 15.63
CA SER A 120 22.71 -6.71 14.53
C SER A 120 21.74 -6.89 13.36
N LYS A 121 22.13 -6.46 12.16
CA LYS A 121 21.40 -6.70 10.91
C LYS A 121 21.31 -8.21 10.52
N ARG A 122 22.09 -9.09 11.17
CA ARG A 122 21.96 -10.55 10.99
C ARG A 122 20.62 -11.11 11.43
N GLN A 123 19.86 -10.37 12.21
CA GLN A 123 18.49 -10.73 12.59
C GLN A 123 17.49 -10.59 11.43
N ILE A 124 17.79 -9.78 10.40
CA ILE A 124 16.84 -9.38 9.36
C ILE A 124 16.26 -10.58 8.60
N PRO A 125 17.04 -11.56 8.10
CA PRO A 125 16.46 -12.70 7.40
C PRO A 125 15.45 -13.47 8.26
N ILE A 126 15.78 -13.72 9.54
CA ILE A 126 14.91 -14.45 10.47
C ILE A 126 13.64 -13.61 10.75
N LEU A 127 13.81 -12.32 10.96
CA LEU A 127 12.70 -11.39 11.22
C LEU A 127 11.75 -11.32 10.01
N ARG A 128 12.26 -11.35 8.79
CA ARG A 128 11.45 -11.39 7.56
C ARG A 128 10.56 -12.64 7.48
N GLU A 129 11.10 -13.79 7.80
CA GLU A 129 10.33 -15.04 7.84
C GLU A 129 9.29 -15.04 8.97
N LEU A 130 9.65 -14.52 10.13
CA LEU A 130 8.71 -14.34 11.24
C LEU A 130 7.55 -13.38 10.85
N MET A 131 7.84 -12.30 10.14
CA MET A 131 6.84 -11.36 9.64
C MET A 131 5.92 -12.03 8.62
N ALA A 132 6.46 -12.87 7.73
CA ALA A 132 5.67 -13.66 6.81
C ALA A 132 4.73 -14.63 7.55
N ALA A 133 5.22 -15.34 8.57
CA ALA A 133 4.42 -16.22 9.39
C ALA A 133 3.28 -15.47 10.12
N TYR A 134 3.54 -14.27 10.68
CA TYR A 134 2.51 -13.43 11.30
C TYR A 134 1.46 -12.95 10.29
N ARG A 135 1.86 -12.62 9.06
CA ARG A 135 0.95 -12.21 8.00
C ARG A 135 0.04 -13.37 7.57
N GLU A 136 0.61 -14.55 7.32
CA GLU A 136 -0.09 -15.74 6.87
C GLU A 136 -1.02 -16.32 7.95
N SER A 137 -0.63 -16.22 9.23
CA SER A 137 -1.48 -16.63 10.36
C SER A 137 -2.51 -15.58 10.81
N GLY A 138 -2.55 -14.41 10.16
CA GLY A 138 -3.52 -13.37 10.49
C GLY A 138 -3.29 -12.70 11.85
N GLN A 139 -2.02 -12.51 12.26
CA GLN A 139 -1.62 -11.87 13.51
C GLN A 139 -1.11 -10.42 13.29
N PRO A 140 -1.98 -9.45 12.93
CA PRO A 140 -1.56 -8.12 12.47
C PRO A 140 -0.86 -7.29 13.56
N ARG A 141 -1.19 -7.47 14.84
CA ARG A 141 -0.52 -6.75 15.92
C ARG A 141 0.92 -7.24 16.16
N ALA A 142 1.16 -8.54 16.04
CA ALA A 142 2.49 -9.10 16.14
C ALA A 142 3.34 -8.70 14.93
N LEU A 143 2.74 -8.71 13.75
CA LEU A 143 3.36 -8.21 12.51
C LEU A 143 3.75 -6.72 12.66
N ASP A 144 2.91 -5.89 13.23
CA ASP A 144 3.19 -4.48 13.47
C ASP A 144 4.41 -4.27 14.39
N GLN A 145 4.48 -5.01 15.49
CA GLN A 145 5.64 -4.98 16.39
C GLN A 145 6.93 -5.46 15.70
N ALA A 146 6.82 -6.46 14.81
CA ALA A 146 7.94 -6.96 14.05
C ALA A 146 8.44 -5.92 13.02
N TYR A 147 7.53 -5.21 12.35
CA TYR A 147 7.87 -4.08 11.49
C TYR A 147 8.57 -2.96 12.25
N GLU A 148 8.04 -2.53 13.39
CA GLU A 148 8.70 -1.51 14.20
C GLU A 148 10.10 -1.93 14.67
N TYR A 149 10.28 -3.24 14.92
CA TYR A 149 11.60 -3.75 15.26
C TYR A 149 12.56 -3.74 14.06
N LEU A 150 12.10 -4.14 12.89
CA LEU A 150 12.85 -4.08 11.65
C LEU A 150 13.36 -2.66 11.37
N PHE A 151 12.49 -1.67 11.51
CA PHE A 151 12.85 -0.27 11.25
C PHE A 151 13.88 0.29 12.24
N ARG A 152 13.85 -0.16 13.48
CA ARG A 152 14.91 0.20 14.45
C ARG A 152 16.26 -0.38 14.09
N LEU A 153 16.32 -1.55 13.39
CA LEU A 153 17.58 -2.13 12.92
C LEU A 153 18.23 -1.34 11.77
N TYR A 154 17.43 -0.58 11.03
CA TYR A 154 17.89 0.23 9.90
C TYR A 154 18.17 1.70 10.26
N ASP A 155 17.82 2.16 11.47
CA ASP A 155 17.96 3.57 11.88
C ASP A 155 17.43 4.56 10.83
N LEU A 156 16.16 4.34 10.43
CA LEU A 156 15.54 4.98 9.27
C LEU A 156 15.62 6.50 9.32
N GLY A 157 15.96 7.10 8.20
CA GLY A 157 16.01 8.55 7.99
C GLY A 157 17.37 9.20 8.23
N THR A 158 18.38 8.45 8.68
CA THR A 158 19.75 8.94 8.82
C THR A 158 20.64 8.55 7.65
N GLU A 159 20.43 7.38 7.07
CA GLU A 159 21.14 6.88 5.89
C GLU A 159 20.19 6.85 4.68
N LEU A 160 20.67 7.36 3.54
CA LEU A 160 19.93 7.42 2.28
C LEU A 160 20.53 6.46 1.23
N ASP A 161 21.11 5.35 1.69
CA ASP A 161 21.51 4.28 0.79
C ASP A 161 20.31 3.53 0.22
N ASP A 162 20.52 2.75 -0.84
CA ASP A 162 19.43 2.08 -1.55
C ASP A 162 18.67 1.09 -0.66
N GLU A 163 19.33 0.39 0.25
CA GLU A 163 18.70 -0.57 1.16
C GLU A 163 17.82 0.15 2.18
N SER A 164 18.32 1.21 2.80
CA SER A 164 17.58 2.02 3.77
C SER A 164 16.37 2.72 3.16
N LEU A 165 16.50 3.20 1.91
CA LEU A 165 15.38 3.78 1.17
C LEU A 165 14.31 2.75 0.82
N ASP A 166 14.67 1.52 0.41
CA ASP A 166 13.69 0.46 0.13
C ASP A 166 12.94 0.04 1.40
N VAL A 167 13.64 -0.12 2.52
CA VAL A 167 13.01 -0.42 3.81
C VAL A 167 12.15 0.74 4.30
N SER A 168 12.53 1.99 4.01
CA SER A 168 11.68 3.16 4.33
C SER A 168 10.37 3.14 3.56
N LEU A 169 10.39 2.80 2.27
CA LEU A 169 9.16 2.64 1.49
C LEU A 169 8.28 1.50 2.03
N GLU A 170 8.88 0.37 2.35
CA GLU A 170 8.17 -0.75 2.97
C GLU A 170 7.52 -0.34 4.31
N TYR A 171 8.22 0.46 5.12
CA TYR A 171 7.64 1.04 6.34
C TYR A 171 6.42 1.89 6.04
N LEU A 172 6.53 2.80 5.07
CA LEU A 172 5.45 3.70 4.71
C LEU A 172 4.23 2.92 4.17
N ASP A 173 4.46 1.89 3.37
CA ASP A 173 3.41 1.00 2.85
C ASP A 173 2.72 0.25 4.01
N TRP A 174 3.51 -0.31 4.94
CA TRP A 174 2.97 -0.95 6.13
C TRP A 174 2.16 0.01 7.00
N GLN A 175 2.60 1.27 7.19
CA GLN A 175 1.85 2.24 7.98
C GLN A 175 0.45 2.49 7.38
N ARG A 176 0.33 2.55 6.05
CA ARG A 176 -0.96 2.66 5.36
C ARG A 176 -1.80 1.39 5.51
N GLU A 177 -1.20 0.22 5.28
CA GLU A 177 -1.88 -1.07 5.44
C GLU A 177 -2.40 -1.27 6.87
N ALA A 178 -1.58 -1.00 7.88
CA ALA A 178 -1.93 -1.11 9.29
C ALA A 178 -3.04 -0.12 9.69
N HIS A 179 -3.00 1.11 9.17
CA HIS A 179 -4.06 2.09 9.35
C HIS A 179 -5.38 1.57 8.76
N ASN A 180 -5.35 1.12 7.50
CA ASN A 180 -6.52 0.62 6.79
C ASN A 180 -7.11 -0.65 7.42
N SER A 181 -6.27 -1.55 7.94
CA SER A 181 -6.72 -2.74 8.66
C SER A 181 -7.25 -2.47 10.08
N GLY A 182 -7.10 -1.23 10.56
CA GLY A 182 -7.69 -0.79 11.83
C GLY A 182 -7.00 -1.25 13.09
N ILE A 183 -5.73 -1.54 13.03
CA ILE A 183 -4.94 -1.94 14.20
C ILE A 183 -5.07 -0.91 15.33
N ASP A 184 -5.07 0.38 15.02
CA ASP A 184 -5.14 1.48 15.97
C ASP A 184 -6.56 2.08 16.15
N GLY A 185 -7.59 1.38 15.72
CA GLY A 185 -8.94 1.92 15.75
C GLY A 185 -9.12 3.07 14.75
N THR A 186 -9.59 4.23 15.20
CA THR A 186 -9.79 5.43 14.39
C THR A 186 -8.63 6.42 14.49
N ALA A 187 -7.56 6.09 15.22
CA ALA A 187 -6.41 6.97 15.40
C ALA A 187 -5.63 7.15 14.09
N ARG A 188 -5.19 8.37 13.80
CA ARG A 188 -4.45 8.73 12.57
C ARG A 188 -2.98 9.01 12.81
N ASN A 189 -2.52 8.86 14.06
CA ASN A 189 -1.13 9.16 14.44
C ASN A 189 -0.14 8.43 13.54
N ARG A 190 -0.48 7.21 13.13
CA ARG A 190 0.33 6.38 12.23
C ARG A 190 0.54 7.03 10.86
N ILE A 191 -0.53 7.48 10.22
CA ILE A 191 -0.46 8.11 8.89
C ILE A 191 0.19 9.49 8.96
N LEU A 192 -0.07 10.24 10.00
CA LEU A 192 0.61 11.53 10.23
C LEU A 192 2.12 11.32 10.42
N GLN A 193 2.52 10.30 11.17
CA GLN A 193 3.94 9.95 11.34
C GLN A 193 4.56 9.48 10.02
N ALA A 194 3.86 8.65 9.25
CA ALA A 194 4.30 8.22 7.91
C ALA A 194 4.47 9.42 6.97
N TYR A 195 3.53 10.37 6.97
CA TYR A 195 3.62 11.60 6.18
C TYR A 195 4.86 12.42 6.55
N ILE A 196 5.14 12.60 7.85
CA ILE A 196 6.28 13.38 8.34
C ILE A 196 7.60 12.68 7.97
N THR A 197 7.69 11.37 8.17
CA THR A 197 8.88 10.58 7.84
C THR A 197 9.16 10.65 6.34
N ASN A 198 8.14 10.40 5.50
CA ASN A 198 8.29 10.48 4.06
C ASN A 198 8.69 11.88 3.57
N GLN A 199 8.11 12.91 4.16
CA GLN A 199 8.45 14.30 3.83
C GLN A 199 9.92 14.60 4.10
N GLY A 200 10.47 14.13 5.23
CA GLY A 200 11.89 14.32 5.55
C GLY A 200 12.82 13.64 4.55
N ILE A 201 12.50 12.40 4.17
CA ILE A 201 13.26 11.65 3.14
C ILE A 201 13.14 12.34 1.79
N LEU A 202 11.94 12.76 1.41
CA LEU A 202 11.69 13.40 0.12
C LEU A 202 12.42 14.74 0.01
N GLU A 203 12.45 15.54 1.07
CA GLU A 203 13.23 16.79 1.09
C GLU A 203 14.73 16.54 0.91
N ALA A 204 15.27 15.49 1.54
CA ALA A 204 16.66 15.13 1.37
C ALA A 204 16.97 14.64 -0.05
N LEU A 205 16.09 13.83 -0.63
CA LEU A 205 16.21 13.40 -2.03
C LEU A 205 16.11 14.57 -3.02
N TRP A 206 15.23 15.54 -2.79
CA TRP A 206 15.13 16.73 -3.64
C TRP A 206 16.35 17.66 -3.52
N ALA A 207 16.99 17.69 -2.36
CA ALA A 207 18.21 18.46 -2.14
C ALA A 207 19.44 17.84 -2.84
N ASP A 208 19.42 16.53 -3.10
CA ASP A 208 20.46 15.82 -3.82
C ASP A 208 20.21 15.87 -5.34
N ALA A 209 21.04 16.65 -6.05
CA ALA A 209 20.96 16.76 -7.51
C ALA A 209 21.23 15.42 -8.24
N SER A 210 21.90 14.47 -7.57
CA SER A 210 22.26 13.15 -8.10
C SER A 210 21.22 12.08 -7.77
N ALA A 211 20.17 12.39 -6.98
CA ALA A 211 19.15 11.44 -6.60
C ALA A 211 18.48 10.81 -7.84
N PRO A 212 18.42 9.47 -7.91
CA PRO A 212 17.79 8.78 -9.03
C PRO A 212 16.31 9.18 -9.17
N TYR A 213 15.87 9.46 -10.40
CA TYR A 213 14.48 9.81 -10.69
C TYR A 213 13.50 8.80 -10.09
N GLU A 214 13.77 7.51 -10.20
CA GLU A 214 12.88 6.46 -9.70
C GLU A 214 12.71 6.53 -8.16
N ARG A 215 13.74 6.94 -7.43
CA ARG A 215 13.62 7.17 -5.98
C ARG A 215 12.72 8.36 -5.67
N LEU A 216 12.94 9.48 -6.35
CA LEU A 216 12.07 10.65 -6.24
C LEU A 216 10.61 10.29 -6.56
N ARG A 217 10.38 9.56 -7.64
CA ARG A 217 9.05 9.11 -8.05
C ARG A 217 8.36 8.27 -6.96
N ARG A 218 9.02 7.22 -6.48
CA ARG A 218 8.45 6.32 -5.47
C ARG A 218 8.09 7.05 -4.16
N PHE A 219 8.95 7.93 -3.68
CA PHE A 219 8.67 8.70 -2.45
C PHE A 219 7.64 9.80 -2.68
N THR A 220 7.58 10.41 -3.86
CA THR A 220 6.53 11.38 -4.22
C THR A 220 5.16 10.72 -4.24
N PHE A 221 5.01 9.55 -4.87
CA PHE A 221 3.75 8.80 -4.86
C PHE A 221 3.39 8.32 -3.46
N SER A 222 4.34 7.81 -2.69
CA SER A 222 4.12 7.44 -1.29
C SER A 222 3.60 8.63 -0.47
N GLN A 223 4.13 9.86 -0.72
CA GLN A 223 3.66 11.06 -0.04
C GLN A 223 2.25 11.47 -0.48
N LEU A 224 1.95 11.35 -1.76
CA LEU A 224 0.63 11.60 -2.32
C LEU A 224 -0.42 10.67 -1.69
N TYR A 225 -0.11 9.38 -1.54
CA TYR A 225 -1.00 8.41 -0.89
C TYR A 225 -1.26 8.74 0.59
N ASN A 226 -0.22 9.14 1.32
CA ASN A 226 -0.41 9.63 2.69
C ASN A 226 -1.32 10.87 2.73
N ALA A 227 -1.16 11.79 1.78
CA ALA A 227 -1.97 13.00 1.68
C ALA A 227 -3.44 12.68 1.36
N TYR A 228 -3.73 11.76 0.44
CA TYR A 228 -5.09 11.27 0.17
C TYR A 228 -5.76 10.75 1.45
N ILE A 229 -5.07 9.90 2.22
CA ILE A 229 -5.63 9.34 3.45
C ILE A 229 -5.88 10.43 4.51
N ILE A 230 -4.97 11.39 4.66
CA ILE A 230 -5.09 12.46 5.66
C ILE A 230 -6.23 13.42 5.30
N LEU A 231 -6.27 13.88 4.06
CA LEU A 231 -7.22 14.92 3.61
C LEU A 231 -8.64 14.38 3.45
N GLY A 232 -8.80 13.13 3.07
CA GLY A 232 -10.11 12.52 2.93
C GLY A 232 -10.77 12.12 4.24
N ALA A 233 -10.10 12.28 5.34
CA ALA A 233 -10.62 11.92 6.64
C ALA A 233 -11.18 13.14 7.39
N GLU A 234 -12.11 12.91 8.36
CA GLU A 234 -12.67 13.97 9.23
C GLU A 234 -11.56 14.79 9.92
N PRO A 235 -11.70 16.12 10.14
CA PRO A 235 -10.68 16.99 10.70
C PRO A 235 -10.08 16.51 12.04
N VAL A 236 -8.75 16.58 12.18
CA VAL A 236 -7.94 15.88 13.20
C VAL A 236 -7.62 16.74 14.42
N LYS A 237 -8.32 17.82 14.72
CA LYS A 237 -7.90 18.79 15.77
C LYS A 237 -7.48 18.17 17.09
N ASP A 238 -8.17 17.11 17.55
CA ASP A 238 -7.90 16.50 18.86
C ASP A 238 -6.74 15.47 18.85
N GLN A 239 -6.35 14.98 17.69
CA GLN A 239 -5.32 13.93 17.58
C GLN A 239 -3.89 14.52 17.48
N LEU A 240 -3.76 15.74 16.98
CA LEU A 240 -2.49 16.44 16.88
C LEU A 240 -1.88 16.71 18.27
N GLU A 241 -2.71 17.00 19.27
CA GLU A 241 -2.25 17.24 20.64
C GLU A 241 -1.61 16.00 21.28
N GLY A 242 -2.09 14.81 20.95
CA GLY A 242 -1.52 13.54 21.41
C GLY A 242 -0.12 13.25 20.85
N LEU A 243 0.08 13.51 19.54
CA LEU A 243 1.37 13.37 18.87
C LEU A 243 2.42 14.35 19.44
N ILE A 244 2.03 15.60 19.64
CA ILE A 244 2.89 16.65 20.17
C ILE A 244 3.27 16.35 21.63
N SER A 245 2.35 15.83 22.43
CA SER A 245 2.60 15.46 23.83
C SER A 245 3.56 14.28 23.97
N GLY A 246 3.51 13.30 23.06
CA GLY A 246 4.43 12.15 23.04
C GLY A 246 5.89 12.53 22.76
N TYR A 247 6.13 13.57 21.97
CA TYR A 247 7.47 14.06 21.65
C TYR A 247 8.09 14.95 22.74
N ASN A 248 7.30 15.50 23.65
CA ASN A 248 7.77 16.45 24.68
C ASN A 248 8.58 15.81 25.82
N HIS A 249 8.75 14.49 25.85
CA HIS A 249 9.58 13.84 26.87
C HIS A 249 11.09 13.94 26.62
N GLY A 250 11.53 14.60 25.55
CA GLY A 250 12.94 14.73 25.16
C GLY A 250 13.53 16.15 25.11
N GLY A 251 12.84 17.19 25.56
CA GLY A 251 13.43 18.51 25.85
C GLY A 251 13.88 19.37 24.66
N GLN A 252 13.38 19.19 23.45
CA GLN A 252 13.59 20.11 22.31
C GLN A 252 12.25 20.62 21.77
N MET A 253 11.92 21.88 22.06
CA MET A 253 10.71 22.58 21.59
C MET A 253 10.63 22.76 20.06
N SER A 254 11.69 22.50 19.33
CA SER A 254 11.76 22.75 17.88
C SER A 254 11.11 21.67 17.00
N SER A 255 10.97 20.43 17.48
CA SER A 255 10.40 19.34 16.69
C SER A 255 8.86 19.35 16.67
N SER A 256 8.22 19.71 17.77
CA SER A 256 6.74 19.73 17.86
C SER A 256 6.11 20.86 17.04
N ASP A 257 6.73 22.04 17.01
CA ASP A 257 6.23 23.18 16.24
C ASP A 257 6.37 22.92 14.73
N TRP A 258 7.45 22.26 14.34
CA TRP A 258 7.69 21.87 12.96
C TRP A 258 6.66 20.81 12.46
N VAL A 259 6.36 19.79 13.28
CA VAL A 259 5.32 18.79 12.98
C VAL A 259 3.97 19.46 12.83
N ARG A 260 3.58 20.30 13.80
CA ARG A 260 2.33 21.05 13.77
C ARG A 260 2.20 21.88 12.50
N GLN A 261 3.22 22.68 12.19
CA GLN A 261 3.23 23.54 11.01
C GLN A 261 3.05 22.77 9.70
N ARG A 262 3.61 21.56 9.59
CA ARG A 262 3.47 20.73 8.38
C ARG A 262 2.07 20.16 8.24
N VAL A 263 1.49 19.66 9.32
CA VAL A 263 0.12 19.14 9.29
C VAL A 263 -0.89 20.27 9.06
N GLU A 264 -0.75 21.41 9.71
CA GLU A 264 -1.57 22.58 9.48
C GLU A 264 -1.46 23.08 8.02
N ARG A 265 -0.27 23.03 7.44
CA ARG A 265 -0.08 23.37 6.02
C ARG A 265 -0.79 22.37 5.11
N LEU A 266 -0.71 21.08 5.39
CA LEU A 266 -1.42 20.06 4.63
C LEU A 266 -2.93 20.24 4.75
N GLU A 267 -3.48 20.52 5.93
CA GLU A 267 -4.91 20.76 6.11
C GLU A 267 -5.42 22.06 5.45
N MET A 268 -4.60 23.11 5.44
CA MET A 268 -4.99 24.42 4.85
C MET A 268 -4.80 24.50 3.34
N ALA A 269 -3.75 23.87 2.82
CA ALA A 269 -3.33 23.94 1.41
C ALA A 269 -3.32 22.55 0.75
N GLY A 270 -4.16 21.63 1.24
CA GLY A 270 -4.09 20.23 0.87
C GLY A 270 -4.17 19.98 -0.63
N ALA A 271 -5.03 20.70 -1.35
CA ALA A 271 -5.10 20.60 -2.81
C ALA A 271 -3.77 20.97 -3.47
N ASP A 272 -3.15 22.07 -3.03
CA ASP A 272 -1.92 22.58 -3.62
C ASP A 272 -0.73 21.67 -3.31
N VAL A 273 -0.72 20.97 -2.16
CA VAL A 273 0.42 20.10 -1.76
C VAL A 273 0.65 18.97 -2.77
N GLY A 274 -0.38 18.26 -3.18
CA GLY A 274 -0.21 17.18 -4.15
C GLY A 274 0.02 17.70 -5.57
N GLU A 275 -0.58 18.82 -5.95
CA GLU A 275 -0.33 19.50 -7.21
C GLU A 275 1.15 19.91 -7.31
N ASP A 276 1.69 20.58 -6.29
CA ASP A 276 3.11 20.96 -6.21
C ASP A 276 4.06 19.76 -6.29
N LEU A 277 3.75 18.66 -5.60
CA LEU A 277 4.56 17.44 -5.61
C LEU A 277 4.62 16.81 -7.01
N LEU A 278 3.49 16.72 -7.68
CA LEU A 278 3.39 16.14 -9.01
C LEU A 278 4.01 17.06 -10.07
N GLU A 279 3.80 18.36 -10.00
CA GLU A 279 4.42 19.33 -10.90
C GLU A 279 5.96 19.34 -10.79
N GLN A 280 6.50 19.28 -9.57
CA GLN A 280 7.94 19.16 -9.36
C GLN A 280 8.47 17.86 -9.96
N LEU A 281 7.76 16.73 -9.79
CA LEU A 281 8.17 15.47 -10.39
C LEU A 281 8.11 15.51 -11.92
N ILE A 282 7.05 16.08 -12.50
CA ILE A 282 6.88 16.27 -13.93
C ILE A 282 8.03 17.11 -14.50
N ALA A 283 8.42 18.20 -13.83
CA ALA A 283 9.55 19.04 -14.26
C ALA A 283 10.89 18.30 -14.31
N ARG A 284 11.06 17.27 -13.45
CA ARG A 284 12.24 16.37 -13.50
C ARG A 284 12.12 15.25 -14.53
N SER A 285 10.95 15.08 -15.14
CA SER A 285 10.58 13.93 -15.97
C SER A 285 10.60 14.21 -17.48
N GLU A 286 11.01 15.38 -17.91
CA GLU A 286 11.00 15.78 -19.34
C GLU A 286 11.84 14.86 -20.25
N HIS A 287 12.79 14.10 -19.68
CA HIS A 287 13.65 13.14 -20.37
C HIS A 287 13.00 11.76 -20.55
N LEU A 288 11.83 11.51 -19.92
CA LEU A 288 11.14 10.23 -19.95
C LEU A 288 10.41 9.99 -21.27
N PRO A 289 10.12 8.72 -21.60
CA PRO A 289 9.20 8.39 -22.67
C PRO A 289 7.83 9.09 -22.51
N PRO A 290 7.19 9.50 -23.62
CA PRO A 290 5.91 10.19 -23.54
C PRO A 290 4.83 9.45 -22.76
N GLU A 291 4.83 8.11 -22.77
CA GLU A 291 3.88 7.29 -22.02
C GLU A 291 4.04 7.42 -20.49
N GLU A 292 5.28 7.45 -20.02
CA GLU A 292 5.58 7.63 -18.60
C GLU A 292 5.23 9.05 -18.14
N LEU A 293 5.53 10.04 -18.97
CA LEU A 293 5.16 11.42 -18.71
C LEU A 293 3.62 11.60 -18.74
N ALA A 294 2.92 10.91 -19.65
CA ALA A 294 1.47 10.91 -19.71
C ALA A 294 0.83 10.33 -18.45
N ALA A 295 1.45 9.29 -17.86
CA ALA A 295 0.97 8.72 -16.61
C ALA A 295 1.08 9.73 -15.44
N LEU A 296 2.14 10.54 -15.38
CA LEU A 296 2.26 11.60 -14.37
C LEU A 296 1.20 12.68 -14.53
N TYR A 297 0.88 13.05 -15.76
CA TYR A 297 -0.21 13.99 -16.03
C TYR A 297 -1.59 13.40 -15.74
N LEU A 298 -1.77 12.08 -15.89
CA LEU A 298 -2.99 11.39 -15.46
C LEU A 298 -3.15 11.51 -13.95
N GLU A 299 -2.13 11.21 -13.17
CA GLU A 299 -2.13 11.33 -11.70
C GLU A 299 -2.36 12.78 -11.24
N LEU A 300 -1.76 13.75 -11.93
CA LEU A 300 -2.04 15.16 -11.65
C LEU A 300 -3.52 15.51 -11.93
N GLY A 301 -4.07 14.97 -13.01
CA GLY A 301 -5.49 15.09 -13.33
C GLY A 301 -6.38 14.49 -12.24
N ASP A 302 -6.05 13.30 -11.77
CA ASP A 302 -6.77 12.60 -10.70
C ASP A 302 -6.73 13.36 -9.38
N TRP A 303 -5.54 13.84 -8.99
CA TRP A 303 -5.40 14.67 -7.80
C TRP A 303 -6.24 15.95 -7.87
N CYS A 304 -6.17 16.68 -8.99
CA CYS A 304 -6.96 17.87 -9.21
C CYS A 304 -8.47 17.57 -9.24
N GLN A 305 -8.88 16.48 -9.89
CA GLN A 305 -10.26 16.01 -9.96
C GLN A 305 -10.81 15.70 -8.56
N TRP A 306 -10.04 14.95 -7.77
CA TRP A 306 -10.40 14.59 -6.41
C TRP A 306 -10.56 15.81 -5.50
N ASN A 307 -9.74 16.85 -5.69
CA ASN A 307 -9.83 18.13 -4.98
C ASN A 307 -10.82 19.13 -5.61
N SER A 308 -11.65 18.71 -6.57
CA SER A 308 -12.61 19.57 -7.28
C SER A 308 -11.99 20.74 -8.06
N SER A 309 -10.68 20.68 -8.35
CA SER A 309 -9.96 21.63 -9.21
C SER A 309 -10.14 21.27 -10.68
N TYR A 310 -11.38 21.24 -11.15
CA TYR A 310 -11.76 20.69 -12.46
C TYR A 310 -11.03 21.31 -13.65
N ARG A 311 -10.72 22.60 -13.59
CA ARG A 311 -9.97 23.25 -14.69
C ARG A 311 -8.55 22.74 -14.81
N ASN A 312 -7.87 22.51 -13.68
CA ASN A 312 -6.51 21.95 -13.65
C ASN A 312 -6.54 20.47 -14.02
N ALA A 313 -7.56 19.72 -13.54
CA ALA A 313 -7.80 18.34 -13.94
C ALA A 313 -7.95 18.18 -15.46
N ASP A 314 -8.83 19.00 -16.08
CA ASP A 314 -9.06 18.99 -17.52
C ASP A 314 -7.77 19.29 -18.31
N ALA A 315 -6.97 20.24 -17.84
CA ALA A 315 -5.68 20.57 -18.47
C ALA A 315 -4.68 19.41 -18.37
N ALA A 316 -4.60 18.77 -17.22
CA ALA A 316 -3.70 17.64 -16.98
C ALA A 316 -4.10 16.41 -17.82
N TYR A 317 -5.39 16.02 -17.81
CA TYR A 317 -5.88 14.92 -18.64
C TYR A 317 -5.70 15.19 -20.15
N THR A 318 -5.96 16.42 -20.59
CA THR A 318 -5.71 16.81 -21.99
C THR A 318 -4.24 16.62 -22.35
N ARG A 319 -3.35 17.02 -21.45
CA ARG A 319 -1.92 16.87 -21.68
C ARG A 319 -1.48 15.40 -21.72
N SER A 320 -2.03 14.56 -20.84
CA SER A 320 -1.83 13.10 -20.87
C SER A 320 -2.25 12.52 -22.23
N ILE A 321 -3.46 12.85 -22.69
CA ILE A 321 -3.99 12.40 -24.00
C ILE A 321 -3.10 12.85 -25.17
N GLU A 322 -2.63 14.09 -25.19
CA GLU A 322 -1.76 14.61 -26.22
C GLU A 322 -0.43 13.84 -26.30
N LEU A 323 0.17 13.54 -25.15
CA LEU A 323 1.41 12.76 -25.06
C LEU A 323 1.21 11.35 -25.60
N LEU A 324 0.13 10.68 -25.19
CA LEU A 324 -0.20 9.33 -25.66
C LEU A 324 -0.48 9.30 -27.17
N LYS A 325 -1.20 10.28 -27.71
CA LYS A 325 -1.42 10.39 -29.15
C LYS A 325 -0.11 10.62 -29.92
N THR A 326 0.77 11.46 -29.36
CA THR A 326 2.11 11.69 -29.95
C THR A 326 2.94 10.41 -29.98
N ALA A 327 2.83 9.59 -28.94
CA ALA A 327 3.47 8.28 -28.83
C ALA A 327 2.75 7.17 -29.64
N ARG A 328 1.62 7.48 -30.26
CA ARG A 328 0.74 6.52 -30.98
C ARG A 328 0.22 5.40 -30.04
N ARG A 329 -0.11 5.77 -28.82
CA ARG A 329 -0.61 4.88 -27.78
C ARG A 329 -2.10 5.17 -27.47
N GLU A 330 -2.92 5.17 -28.55
CA GLU A 330 -4.36 5.30 -28.42
C GLU A 330 -4.99 4.14 -27.62
N ASP A 331 -4.32 3.01 -27.55
CA ASP A 331 -4.65 1.89 -26.68
C ASP A 331 -4.70 2.32 -25.21
N LEU A 332 -3.67 3.07 -24.74
CA LEU A 332 -3.63 3.57 -23.37
C LEU A 332 -4.66 4.69 -23.11
N VAL A 333 -5.01 5.49 -24.11
CA VAL A 333 -6.09 6.48 -23.96
C VAL A 333 -7.42 5.77 -23.69
N GLN A 334 -7.68 4.67 -24.37
CA GLN A 334 -8.89 3.86 -24.14
C GLN A 334 -8.84 3.17 -22.77
N ASP A 335 -7.70 2.60 -22.40
CA ASP A 335 -7.52 1.88 -21.14
C ASP A 335 -7.68 2.80 -19.93
N TRP A 336 -7.06 3.96 -19.94
CA TRP A 336 -7.01 4.86 -18.78
C TRP A 336 -8.21 5.80 -18.64
N LEU A 337 -8.86 6.16 -19.75
CA LEU A 337 -9.82 7.28 -19.77
C LEU A 337 -11.17 6.96 -20.39
N HIS A 338 -11.37 5.74 -20.86
CA HIS A 338 -12.65 5.36 -21.47
C HIS A 338 -13.70 4.98 -20.44
N GLU A 339 -13.29 4.38 -19.33
CA GLU A 339 -14.20 4.03 -18.24
C GLU A 339 -14.01 5.03 -17.08
N PRO A 340 -15.10 5.43 -16.41
CA PRO A 340 -14.99 6.23 -15.20
C PRO A 340 -14.32 5.44 -14.07
N GLU A 341 -13.39 6.09 -13.35
CA GLU A 341 -12.67 5.48 -12.23
C GLU A 341 -12.94 6.21 -10.93
N ALA A 342 -13.13 5.48 -9.83
CA ALA A 342 -13.27 6.09 -8.50
C ALA A 342 -11.92 6.64 -8.02
N LEU A 343 -11.91 7.83 -7.43
CA LEU A 343 -10.70 8.48 -6.96
C LEU A 343 -10.68 8.59 -5.43
N PRO A 344 -9.52 8.47 -4.82
CA PRO A 344 -8.26 8.07 -5.43
C PRO A 344 -8.29 6.64 -5.96
N ASP A 345 -7.42 6.30 -6.92
CA ASP A 345 -7.23 4.90 -7.32
C ASP A 345 -6.65 4.11 -6.14
N GLU A 346 -7.48 3.29 -5.54
CA GLU A 346 -7.13 2.59 -4.32
C GLU A 346 -6.24 1.37 -4.54
N ALA A 347 -6.24 0.80 -5.72
CA ALA A 347 -5.26 -0.23 -6.05
C ALA A 347 -3.83 0.30 -5.90
N ALA A 348 -3.63 1.61 -6.14
CA ALA A 348 -2.36 2.28 -5.92
C ALA A 348 -2.06 2.58 -4.44
N ILE A 349 -3.09 2.77 -3.61
CA ILE A 349 -2.95 3.19 -2.20
C ILE A 349 -2.90 1.99 -1.25
N TRP A 350 -3.64 0.93 -1.58
CA TRP A 350 -3.79 -0.20 -0.70
C TRP A 350 -3.45 -1.54 -1.36
N HIS A 351 -2.37 -2.12 -0.92
CA HIS A 351 -2.04 -3.52 -1.16
C HIS A 351 -2.61 -4.41 -0.04
N GLY A 352 -3.86 -4.15 0.39
CA GLY A 352 -4.51 -4.86 1.47
C GLY A 352 -4.51 -6.36 1.22
N GLY A 353 -4.02 -7.11 2.22
CA GLY A 353 -4.10 -8.56 2.21
C GLY A 353 -5.55 -9.03 2.03
N GLN A 354 -5.73 -10.27 1.59
CA GLN A 354 -7.06 -10.87 1.48
C GLN A 354 -7.82 -10.72 2.81
N PRO A 355 -9.13 -10.42 2.77
CA PRO A 355 -9.93 -10.39 3.98
C PRO A 355 -9.82 -11.75 4.68
N PRO A 356 -9.89 -11.76 6.02
CA PRO A 356 -9.85 -13.01 6.75
C PRO A 356 -10.95 -13.96 6.21
N PRO A 357 -10.67 -15.25 6.04
CA PRO A 357 -11.61 -16.21 5.46
C PRO A 357 -12.92 -16.35 6.23
N THR A 358 -13.00 -15.81 7.45
CA THR A 358 -14.15 -15.82 8.34
C THR A 358 -15.00 -14.56 8.26
N ALA A 359 -14.62 -13.55 7.46
CA ALA A 359 -15.41 -12.33 7.35
C ALA A 359 -16.72 -12.60 6.60
N GLU A 360 -17.86 -12.31 7.25
CA GLU A 360 -19.14 -12.30 6.55
C GLU A 360 -19.13 -11.21 5.50
N SER A 361 -19.47 -11.56 4.27
CA SER A 361 -19.53 -10.61 3.17
C SER A 361 -20.90 -10.64 2.50
N TYR A 362 -21.36 -9.49 2.05
CA TYR A 362 -22.58 -9.39 1.24
C TYR A 362 -22.29 -8.65 -0.08
N ILE A 363 -23.12 -8.94 -1.06
CA ILE A 363 -23.00 -8.35 -2.39
C ILE A 363 -24.07 -7.26 -2.56
N LEU A 364 -23.65 -6.14 -3.13
CA LEU A 364 -24.52 -5.03 -3.51
C LEU A 364 -24.16 -4.60 -4.93
N THR A 365 -25.10 -4.78 -5.86
CA THR A 365 -24.95 -4.31 -7.26
C THR A 365 -25.78 -3.07 -7.46
N LEU A 366 -25.14 -1.98 -7.83
CA LEU A 366 -25.75 -0.68 -8.09
C LEU A 366 -25.62 -0.28 -9.55
N ARG A 367 -26.67 0.38 -10.07
CA ARG A 367 -26.62 1.17 -11.28
C ARG A 367 -26.74 2.64 -10.91
N PHE A 368 -25.91 3.51 -11.51
CA PHE A 368 -25.94 4.93 -11.27
C PHE A 368 -25.45 5.72 -12.49
N ASP A 369 -25.73 7.01 -12.52
CA ASP A 369 -25.24 7.92 -13.54
C ASP A 369 -24.06 8.72 -12.99
N LEU A 370 -23.09 9.02 -13.86
CA LEU A 370 -21.97 9.93 -13.56
C LEU A 370 -22.07 11.17 -14.43
N SER A 371 -21.85 12.32 -13.81
CA SER A 371 -21.77 13.60 -14.51
C SER A 371 -20.45 13.76 -15.26
N GLN A 372 -20.30 14.79 -16.10
CA GLN A 372 -19.03 15.16 -16.74
C GLN A 372 -17.94 15.56 -15.70
N ARG A 373 -18.34 15.82 -14.46
CA ARG A 373 -17.45 16.17 -13.34
C ARG A 373 -17.17 14.99 -12.42
N GLY A 374 -17.66 13.79 -12.77
CA GLY A 374 -17.47 12.61 -11.95
C GLY A 374 -18.40 12.49 -10.74
N ASP A 375 -19.50 13.26 -10.67
CA ASP A 375 -20.46 13.16 -9.57
C ASP A 375 -21.47 12.05 -9.82
N ALA A 376 -21.69 11.17 -8.83
CA ALA A 376 -22.61 10.04 -8.93
C ALA A 376 -24.05 10.43 -8.52
N SER A 377 -25.03 10.00 -9.33
CA SER A 377 -26.46 10.30 -9.14
C SER A 377 -27.35 9.15 -9.66
N ASN A 378 -28.67 9.27 -9.46
CA ASN A 378 -29.69 8.36 -10.01
C ASN A 378 -29.46 6.88 -9.66
N PHE A 379 -29.20 6.58 -8.38
CA PHE A 379 -28.87 5.22 -7.90
C PHE A 379 -30.09 4.30 -7.96
N GLU A 380 -29.91 3.15 -8.61
CA GLU A 380 -30.81 2.01 -8.63
C GLU A 380 -30.11 0.78 -8.05
N VAL A 381 -30.79 0.04 -7.19
CA VAL A 381 -30.26 -1.22 -6.64
C VAL A 381 -30.68 -2.34 -7.57
N LEU A 382 -29.74 -3.06 -8.14
CA LEU A 382 -30.00 -4.22 -9.00
C LEU A 382 -30.01 -5.52 -8.18
N GLU A 383 -29.12 -5.61 -7.19
CA GLU A 383 -28.97 -6.77 -6.32
C GLU A 383 -28.53 -6.31 -4.92
N GLU A 384 -29.12 -6.90 -3.89
CA GLU A 384 -28.72 -6.67 -2.49
C GLU A 384 -28.96 -7.96 -1.71
N THR A 385 -27.88 -8.59 -1.21
CA THR A 385 -27.99 -9.85 -0.45
C THR A 385 -28.43 -9.65 0.99
N ILE A 386 -28.19 -8.46 1.59
CA ILE A 386 -28.64 -8.08 2.91
C ILE A 386 -29.36 -6.74 2.84
N ALA A 387 -30.66 -6.71 3.12
CA ALA A 387 -31.48 -5.52 3.01
C ALA A 387 -31.03 -4.37 3.91
N GLY A 388 -31.08 -3.14 3.36
CA GLY A 388 -30.84 -1.89 4.10
C GLY A 388 -29.40 -1.37 4.08
N ARG A 389 -28.46 -2.13 3.53
CA ARG A 389 -27.04 -1.71 3.44
C ARG A 389 -26.79 -0.68 2.33
N GLN A 390 -27.68 -0.64 1.33
CA GLN A 390 -27.61 0.30 0.19
C GLN A 390 -27.56 1.79 0.58
N VAL A 391 -28.16 2.18 1.71
CA VAL A 391 -28.27 3.59 2.11
C VAL A 391 -26.87 4.18 2.36
N ARG A 392 -26.04 3.44 3.12
CA ARG A 392 -24.65 3.85 3.41
C ARG A 392 -23.83 3.91 2.12
N MET A 393 -23.94 2.89 1.26
CA MET A 393 -23.22 2.84 -0.01
C MET A 393 -23.60 4.00 -0.94
N LYS A 394 -24.91 4.28 -1.11
CA LYS A 394 -25.38 5.40 -1.92
C LYS A 394 -24.91 6.75 -1.40
N ARG A 395 -24.82 6.94 -0.08
CA ARG A 395 -24.26 8.14 0.53
C ARG A 395 -22.79 8.27 0.17
N MET A 396 -22.03 7.23 0.37
CA MET A 396 -20.60 7.17 0.11
C MET A 396 -20.28 7.46 -1.36
N LEU A 397 -21.00 6.83 -2.30
CA LEU A 397 -20.81 7.06 -3.73
C LEU A 397 -21.14 8.51 -4.17
N ARG A 398 -22.03 9.22 -3.44
CA ARG A 398 -22.26 10.66 -3.70
C ARG A 398 -21.09 11.54 -3.26
N GLU A 399 -20.34 11.06 -2.29
CA GLU A 399 -19.16 11.76 -1.74
C GLU A 399 -17.87 11.32 -2.46
N THR A 400 -17.94 10.23 -3.24
CA THR A 400 -16.81 9.74 -4.05
C THR A 400 -16.66 10.59 -5.30
N HIS A 401 -15.46 11.09 -5.55
CA HIS A 401 -15.10 11.71 -6.81
C HIS A 401 -14.69 10.65 -7.82
N PHE A 402 -15.11 10.80 -9.06
CA PHE A 402 -14.73 9.89 -10.14
C PHE A 402 -13.92 10.65 -11.19
N ARG A 403 -12.88 9.99 -11.74
CA ARG A 403 -12.33 10.38 -13.03
C ARG A 403 -13.45 10.24 -14.04
N PRO A 404 -13.84 11.31 -14.77
CA PRO A 404 -14.89 11.18 -15.77
C PRO A 404 -14.36 10.38 -16.98
N ARG A 405 -15.30 9.81 -17.74
CA ARG A 405 -15.00 9.27 -19.05
C ARG A 405 -14.52 10.38 -19.98
N TRP A 406 -13.49 10.10 -20.78
CA TRP A 406 -13.02 11.01 -21.83
C TRP A 406 -13.30 10.43 -23.20
N SER A 407 -13.97 11.20 -24.07
CA SER A 407 -14.27 10.85 -25.44
C SER A 407 -13.89 12.03 -26.34
N SER A 408 -13.14 11.74 -27.41
CA SER A 408 -12.70 12.79 -28.35
C SER A 408 -11.94 13.96 -27.71
N GLY A 409 -11.32 13.74 -26.54
CA GLY A 409 -10.54 14.78 -25.82
C GLY A 409 -11.36 15.69 -24.93
N ILE A 410 -12.61 15.35 -24.61
CA ILE A 410 -13.49 16.06 -23.69
C ILE A 410 -14.10 15.10 -22.65
N PRO A 411 -14.34 15.58 -21.40
CA PRO A 411 -15.00 14.76 -20.39
C PRO A 411 -16.49 14.58 -20.75
N GLU A 412 -16.99 13.37 -20.59
CA GLU A 412 -18.39 13.01 -20.85
C GLU A 412 -19.05 12.38 -19.63
N GLY A 413 -20.32 12.72 -19.39
CA GLY A 413 -21.13 12.00 -18.41
C GLY A 413 -21.54 10.62 -18.95
N VAL A 414 -21.61 9.63 -18.06
CA VAL A 414 -22.00 8.25 -18.38
C VAL A 414 -23.28 7.90 -17.65
N LYS A 415 -24.25 7.32 -18.36
CA LYS A 415 -25.49 6.84 -17.77
C LYS A 415 -25.47 5.34 -17.57
N GLY A 416 -26.02 4.89 -16.45
CA GLY A 416 -26.25 3.48 -16.20
C GLY A 416 -24.98 2.70 -15.92
N VAL A 417 -23.95 3.31 -15.30
CA VAL A 417 -22.76 2.61 -14.82
C VAL A 417 -23.19 1.54 -13.83
N VAL A 418 -22.78 0.31 -14.04
CA VAL A 418 -23.07 -0.80 -13.13
C VAL A 418 -21.80 -1.20 -12.42
N ARG A 419 -21.85 -1.25 -11.07
CA ARG A 419 -20.75 -1.71 -10.23
C ARG A 419 -21.27 -2.68 -9.17
N GLN A 420 -20.52 -3.74 -8.95
CA GLN A 420 -20.77 -4.71 -7.90
C GLN A 420 -19.78 -4.48 -6.75
N TYR A 421 -20.30 -4.41 -5.55
CA TYR A 421 -19.51 -4.18 -4.32
C TYR A 421 -19.67 -5.39 -3.42
N ARG A 422 -18.55 -5.93 -2.95
CA ARG A 422 -18.53 -6.87 -1.84
C ARG A 422 -18.23 -6.08 -0.58
N ILE A 423 -19.10 -6.18 0.39
CA ILE A 423 -19.01 -5.44 1.66
C ILE A 423 -18.75 -6.44 2.76
N LEU A 424 -17.72 -6.19 3.56
CA LEU A 424 -17.36 -6.97 4.73
C LEU A 424 -18.01 -6.33 5.97
N ASP A 425 -18.59 -7.14 6.86
CA ASP A 425 -19.13 -6.68 8.15
C ASP A 425 -18.05 -6.69 9.23
#